data_a4f4e644b25ea5a104efe99d563c4b37
#
_entry.id   a4f4e644b25ea5a104efe99d563c4b37
#
_cell.length_a   1.000
_cell.length_b   1.000
_cell.length_c   1.000
_cell.angle_alpha   90.00
_cell.angle_beta   90.00
_cell.angle_gamma   90.00
#
_symmetry.space_group_name_H-M   'P 1'
#
loop_
_entity.id
_entity.type
_entity.pdbx_description
1 polymer ?
#
loop_
_entity_poly.entity_id
_entity_poly.type
_entity_poly.pdbx_seq_one_letter_code
_entity_poly.pdbx_strand_id
1 'polypeptide(L)'
;MISLNFQQLDEETMVALYSIDFDSGTSLQSMLNDIQELEQNGKCHSVGTVQIYKDKELYDEPIVEVKYIGGIISDTELKKIPIHILNKPVKYAYMFSTTIKNGNYHIAITVK
;
A
#
# COMPACT_ATOMS: atom_id res chain seq x y z
N MET A 1 -7.18 5.60 11.13
CA MET A 1 -7.41 4.15 11.05
C MET A 1 -7.85 3.76 9.65
N ILE A 2 -7.41 2.62 9.16
CA ILE A 2 -7.74 2.15 7.82
C ILE A 2 -8.47 0.80 7.91
N SER A 3 -9.24 0.48 6.87
CA SER A 3 -9.87 -0.83 6.73
C SER A 3 -9.70 -1.35 5.30
N LEU A 4 -9.66 -2.68 5.17
CA LEU A 4 -9.51 -3.35 3.90
C LEU A 4 -10.87 -3.88 3.45
N ASN A 5 -11.26 -3.53 2.22
CA ASN A 5 -12.49 -4.02 1.62
C ASN A 5 -12.18 -4.83 0.37
N PHE A 6 -12.51 -6.11 0.42
CA PHE A 6 -12.34 -7.00 -0.71
C PHE A 6 -13.23 -6.53 -1.87
N GLN A 7 -12.64 -6.40 -3.05
CA GLN A 7 -13.35 -5.96 -4.25
C GLN A 7 -13.62 -7.10 -5.21
N GLN A 8 -12.58 -7.82 -5.57
CA GLN A 8 -12.72 -8.87 -6.56
C GLN A 8 -11.57 -9.86 -6.50
N LEU A 9 -11.83 -11.06 -7.01
CA LEU A 9 -10.84 -12.10 -7.27
C LEU A 9 -10.95 -12.50 -8.73
N ASP A 10 -9.85 -12.42 -9.45
CA ASP A 10 -9.75 -12.98 -10.78
C ASP A 10 -9.35 -14.45 -10.64
N GLU A 11 -10.29 -15.35 -10.89
CA GLU A 11 -10.09 -16.78 -10.69
C GLU A 11 -9.05 -17.38 -11.65
N GLU A 12 -8.90 -16.82 -12.85
CA GLU A 12 -7.91 -17.31 -13.81
C GLU A 12 -6.48 -16.97 -13.39
N THR A 13 -6.25 -15.73 -12.99
CA THR A 13 -4.92 -15.26 -12.60
C THR A 13 -4.66 -15.39 -11.11
N MET A 14 -5.70 -15.65 -10.31
CA MET A 14 -5.65 -15.69 -8.86
C MET A 14 -5.16 -14.37 -8.24
N VAL A 15 -5.53 -13.26 -8.87
CA VAL A 15 -5.23 -11.92 -8.36
C VAL A 15 -6.41 -11.42 -7.53
N ALA A 16 -6.15 -11.08 -6.29
CA ALA A 16 -7.14 -10.47 -5.39
C ALA A 16 -6.90 -8.96 -5.29
N LEU A 17 -7.98 -8.21 -5.27
CA LEU A 17 -7.95 -6.75 -5.14
C LEU A 17 -8.76 -6.32 -3.93
N TYR A 18 -8.15 -5.50 -3.09
CA TYR A 18 -8.80 -4.85 -1.94
C TYR A 18 -8.67 -3.34 -2.10
N SER A 19 -9.74 -2.61 -1.83
CA SER A 19 -9.62 -1.16 -1.62
C SER A 19 -9.26 -0.91 -0.16
N ILE A 20 -8.54 0.17 0.09
CA ILE A 20 -8.20 0.60 1.44
C ILE A 20 -9.01 1.84 1.74
N ASP A 21 -9.90 1.74 2.73
CA ASP A 21 -10.67 2.87 3.22
C ASP A 21 -9.90 3.59 4.32
N PHE A 22 -9.95 4.90 4.30
CA PHE A 22 -9.21 5.74 5.24
C PHE A 22 -9.95 7.05 5.46
N ASP A 23 -9.63 7.72 6.56
CA ASP A 23 -10.23 9.00 6.90
C ASP A 23 -9.73 10.12 5.98
N SER A 24 -10.61 11.09 5.70
CA SER A 24 -10.25 12.24 4.89
C SER A 24 -9.05 12.98 5.51
N GLY A 25 -8.10 13.35 4.67
CA GLY A 25 -6.91 14.05 5.14
C GLY A 25 -5.78 13.16 5.66
N THR A 26 -5.95 11.83 5.63
CA THR A 26 -4.88 10.90 6.02
C THR A 26 -3.65 11.14 5.14
N SER A 27 -2.51 11.42 5.78
CA SER A 27 -1.26 11.59 5.05
C SER A 27 -0.66 10.25 4.63
N LEU A 28 0.25 10.28 3.67
CA LEU A 28 0.99 9.08 3.28
C LEU A 28 1.72 8.47 4.48
N GLN A 29 2.34 9.29 5.33
CA GLN A 29 3.05 8.81 6.53
C GLN A 29 2.08 8.05 7.46
N SER A 30 0.91 8.61 7.72
CA SER A 30 -0.10 7.95 8.58
C SER A 30 -0.60 6.66 7.94
N MET A 31 -0.81 6.64 6.63
CA MET A 31 -1.22 5.44 5.91
C MET A 31 -0.17 4.33 6.05
N LEU A 32 1.10 4.65 5.87
CA LEU A 32 2.18 3.67 6.00
C LEU A 32 2.26 3.11 7.43
N ASN A 33 2.10 3.96 8.43
CA ASN A 33 2.07 3.52 9.83
C ASN A 33 0.90 2.59 10.11
N ASP A 34 -0.27 2.90 9.60
CA ASP A 34 -1.47 2.08 9.78
C ASP A 34 -1.33 0.72 9.11
N ILE A 35 -0.73 0.68 7.92
CA ILE A 35 -0.46 -0.58 7.20
C ILE A 35 0.49 -1.46 8.02
N GLN A 36 1.57 -0.89 8.54
CA GLN A 36 2.51 -1.64 9.37
C GLN A 36 1.84 -2.22 10.60
N GLU A 37 0.98 -1.44 11.25
CA GLU A 37 0.22 -1.88 12.42
C GLU A 37 -0.70 -3.04 12.07
N LEU A 38 -1.43 -2.96 10.97
CA LEU A 38 -2.30 -4.05 10.53
C LEU A 38 -1.53 -5.34 10.28
N GLU A 39 -0.38 -5.25 9.62
CA GLU A 39 0.42 -6.44 9.33
C GLU A 39 1.02 -7.03 10.60
N GLN A 40 1.56 -6.21 11.49
CA GLN A 40 2.12 -6.66 12.76
C GLN A 40 1.09 -7.33 13.67
N ASN A 41 -0.16 -6.91 13.58
CA ASN A 41 -1.26 -7.50 14.34
C ASN A 41 -1.91 -8.69 13.62
N GLY A 42 -1.37 -9.10 12.49
CA GLY A 42 -1.89 -10.23 11.72
C GLY A 42 -3.25 -9.97 11.08
N LYS A 43 -3.62 -8.71 10.88
CA LYS A 43 -4.94 -8.33 10.35
C LYS A 43 -4.96 -8.15 8.83
N CYS A 44 -3.83 -8.27 8.19
CA CYS A 44 -3.75 -8.27 6.74
C CYS A 44 -2.68 -9.23 6.26
N HIS A 45 -2.66 -9.48 4.96
CA HIS A 45 -1.66 -10.34 4.33
C HIS A 45 -0.28 -9.69 4.37
N SER A 46 0.75 -10.51 4.26
CA SER A 46 2.13 -10.01 4.18
C SER A 46 2.32 -9.11 2.96
N VAL A 47 2.83 -7.92 3.19
CA VAL A 47 3.09 -6.93 2.15
C VAL A 47 4.54 -7.00 1.73
N GLY A 48 4.79 -7.11 0.42
CA GLY A 48 6.14 -7.14 -0.12
C GLY A 48 6.66 -5.78 -0.54
N THR A 49 5.80 -4.98 -1.18
CA THR A 49 6.17 -3.65 -1.66
C THR A 49 5.03 -2.66 -1.51
N VAL A 50 5.39 -1.38 -1.41
CA VAL A 50 4.46 -0.27 -1.49
C VAL A 50 4.90 0.62 -2.64
N GLN A 51 4.01 0.85 -3.60
CA GLN A 51 4.23 1.72 -4.75
C GLN A 51 3.49 3.02 -4.53
N ILE A 52 4.16 4.15 -4.71
CA ILE A 52 3.59 5.46 -4.45
C ILE A 52 3.47 6.23 -5.76
N TYR A 53 2.28 6.73 -6.02
CA TYR A 53 1.93 7.50 -7.21
C TYR A 53 1.48 8.91 -6.80
N LYS A 54 1.63 9.87 -7.69
CA LYS A 54 1.15 11.23 -7.47
C LYS A 54 0.24 11.64 -8.59
N ASP A 55 -1.03 11.93 -8.27
CA ASP A 55 -2.06 12.41 -9.22
C ASP A 55 -2.17 11.59 -10.51
N LYS A 56 -1.78 10.32 -10.46
CA LYS A 56 -1.75 9.45 -11.64
C LYS A 56 -2.55 8.19 -11.39
N GLU A 57 -2.96 7.57 -12.49
CA GLU A 57 -3.60 6.27 -12.42
C GLU A 57 -2.60 5.16 -12.14
N LEU A 58 -3.09 4.02 -11.67
CA LEU A 58 -2.27 2.86 -11.29
C LEU A 58 -1.44 2.28 -12.43
N TYR A 59 -1.71 2.65 -13.67
CA TYR A 59 -1.00 2.14 -14.84
C TYR A 59 0.26 2.92 -15.18
N ASP A 60 0.45 4.07 -14.53
CA ASP A 60 1.66 4.87 -14.71
C ASP A 60 2.78 4.31 -13.83
N GLU A 61 4.01 4.76 -14.09
CA GLU A 61 5.12 4.38 -13.23
C GLU A 61 5.00 5.05 -11.86
N PRO A 62 5.27 4.32 -10.77
CA PRO A 62 5.29 4.94 -9.45
C PRO A 62 6.43 5.95 -9.34
N ILE A 63 6.21 7.00 -8.55
CA ILE A 63 7.27 7.98 -8.27
C ILE A 63 8.33 7.38 -7.34
N VAL A 64 7.94 6.41 -6.52
CA VAL A 64 8.86 5.69 -5.65
C VAL A 64 8.24 4.34 -5.27
N GLU A 65 9.09 3.32 -5.10
CA GLU A 65 8.69 2.02 -4.59
C GLU A 65 9.56 1.70 -3.38
N VAL A 66 8.93 1.26 -2.31
CA VAL A 66 9.63 0.84 -1.10
C VAL A 66 9.32 -0.61 -0.79
N LYS A 67 10.28 -1.29 -0.18
CA LYS A 67 10.15 -2.70 0.18
C LYS A 67 9.70 -2.85 1.62
N TYR A 68 8.83 -3.82 1.83
CA TYR A 68 8.39 -4.26 3.15
C TYR A 68 9.09 -5.56 3.49
N ILE A 69 9.71 -5.63 4.66
CA ILE A 69 10.35 -6.84 5.13
C ILE A 69 9.88 -7.11 6.56
N GLY A 70 9.19 -8.24 6.75
CA GLY A 70 8.70 -8.62 8.08
C GLY A 70 7.70 -7.64 8.69
N GLY A 71 6.88 -7.01 7.87
CA GLY A 71 5.87 -6.05 8.34
C GLY A 71 6.41 -4.67 8.67
N ILE A 72 7.63 -4.37 8.25
CA ILE A 72 8.30 -3.11 8.57
C ILE A 72 8.94 -2.52 7.33
N ILE A 73 8.83 -1.20 7.17
CA ILE A 73 9.62 -0.44 6.21
C ILE A 73 10.89 0.00 6.95
N SER A 74 12.06 -0.45 6.50
CA SER A 74 13.32 -0.04 7.12
C SER A 74 13.58 1.45 6.91
N ASP A 75 14.43 2.05 7.73
CA ASP A 75 14.81 3.45 7.59
C ASP A 75 15.43 3.73 6.21
N THR A 76 16.21 2.79 5.71
CA THR A 76 16.82 2.91 4.38
C THR A 76 15.77 3.01 3.27
N GLU A 77 14.72 2.18 3.36
CA GLU A 77 13.62 2.21 2.40
C GLU A 77 12.77 3.47 2.58
N LEU A 78 12.48 3.84 3.82
CA LEU A 78 11.67 5.03 4.10
C LEU A 78 12.32 6.31 3.58
N LYS A 79 13.64 6.39 3.61
CA LYS A 79 14.40 7.55 3.11
C LYS A 79 14.26 7.75 1.60
N LYS A 80 13.82 6.73 0.87
CA LYS A 80 13.54 6.88 -0.56
C LYS A 80 12.35 7.79 -0.83
N ILE A 81 11.50 8.01 0.17
CA ILE A 81 10.30 8.83 0.05
C ILE A 81 10.63 10.25 0.52
N PRO A 82 10.56 11.27 -0.37
CA PRO A 82 10.78 12.65 0.04
C PRO A 82 9.78 13.09 1.12
N ILE A 83 10.23 13.90 2.07
CA ILE A 83 9.40 14.37 3.19
C ILE A 83 8.14 15.06 2.69
N HIS A 84 8.24 15.87 1.65
CA HIS A 84 7.06 16.57 1.11
C HIS A 84 6.03 15.61 0.52
N ILE A 85 6.44 14.42 0.09
CA ILE A 85 5.52 13.37 -0.36
C ILE A 85 4.89 12.66 0.84
N LEU A 86 5.68 12.38 1.89
CA LEU A 86 5.15 11.76 3.12
C LEU A 86 4.04 12.58 3.77
N ASN A 87 4.10 13.89 3.63
CA ASN A 87 3.11 14.79 4.22
C ASN A 87 1.88 15.04 3.34
N LYS A 88 1.87 14.52 2.12
CA LYS A 88 0.72 14.71 1.23
C LYS A 88 -0.46 13.84 1.64
N PRO A 89 -1.68 14.36 1.50
CA PRO A 89 -2.87 13.54 1.77
C PRO A 89 -3.02 12.46 0.71
N VAL A 90 -3.49 11.30 1.16
CA VAL A 90 -3.76 10.17 0.27
C VAL A 90 -5.04 10.43 -0.52
N LYS A 91 -5.00 10.14 -1.81
CA LYS A 91 -6.16 10.25 -2.68
C LYS A 91 -6.94 8.94 -2.72
N TYR A 92 -6.25 7.83 -2.98
CA TYR A 92 -6.80 6.48 -2.88
C TYR A 92 -5.68 5.47 -2.69
N ALA A 93 -6.04 4.29 -2.23
CA ALA A 93 -5.08 3.21 -1.98
C ALA A 93 -5.72 1.85 -2.22
N TYR A 94 -4.91 0.92 -2.73
CA TYR A 94 -5.34 -0.45 -3.01
C TYR A 94 -4.29 -1.44 -2.55
N MET A 95 -4.75 -2.63 -2.15
CA MET A 95 -3.90 -3.79 -1.89
C MET A 95 -4.23 -4.87 -2.90
N PHE A 96 -3.23 -5.44 -3.53
CA PHE A 96 -3.45 -6.49 -4.53
C PHE A 96 -2.36 -7.56 -4.46
N SER A 97 -2.71 -8.77 -4.88
CA SER A 97 -1.74 -9.85 -5.02
C SER A 97 -1.41 -10.08 -6.48
N THR A 98 -0.17 -10.41 -6.76
CA THR A 98 0.24 -10.87 -8.09
C THR A 98 -0.05 -12.35 -8.25
N THR A 99 0.06 -13.12 -7.16
CA THR A 99 -0.44 -14.49 -7.08
C THR A 99 -0.84 -14.79 -5.63
N ILE A 100 -1.97 -15.45 -5.43
CA ILE A 100 -2.42 -15.88 -4.10
C ILE A 100 -1.51 -16.97 -3.54
N LYS A 101 -0.91 -17.80 -4.40
CA LYS A 101 -0.05 -18.91 -4.01
C LYS A 101 1.15 -18.50 -3.17
N ASN A 102 1.71 -17.33 -3.40
CA ASN A 102 2.93 -16.88 -2.72
C ASN A 102 2.66 -16.03 -1.49
N GLY A 103 1.40 -15.68 -1.23
CA GLY A 103 1.03 -14.85 -0.08
C GLY A 103 1.61 -13.43 -0.12
N ASN A 104 2.23 -13.03 -1.22
CA ASN A 104 2.81 -11.70 -1.35
C ASN A 104 1.79 -10.72 -1.90
N TYR A 105 1.57 -9.67 -1.15
CA TYR A 105 0.70 -8.58 -1.55
C TYR A 105 1.50 -7.31 -1.77
N HIS A 106 0.97 -6.45 -2.61
CA HIS A 106 1.54 -5.14 -2.91
C HIS A 106 0.49 -4.08 -2.59
N ILE A 107 0.96 -2.91 -2.21
CA ILE A 107 0.07 -1.78 -1.95
C ILE A 107 0.43 -0.66 -2.92
N ALA A 108 -0.59 -0.10 -3.55
CA ALA A 108 -0.44 1.07 -4.42
C ALA A 108 -1.18 2.23 -3.77
N ILE A 109 -0.47 3.32 -3.49
CA ILE A 109 -1.01 4.51 -2.85
C ILE A 109 -0.81 5.69 -3.79
N THR A 110 -1.89 6.40 -4.08
CA THR A 110 -1.83 7.65 -4.84
C THR A 110 -2.03 8.83 -3.90
N VAL A 111 -1.10 9.77 -3.91
CA VAL A 111 -1.20 11.01 -3.14
C VAL A 111 -1.65 12.16 -4.04
N LYS A 112 -2.23 13.17 -3.42
CA LYS A 112 -2.71 14.36 -4.13
C LYS A 112 -1.61 15.26 -4.66
#